data_2a1276c1cd8eabafa6322804d094448a
#
_entry.id   2a1276c1cd8eabafa6322804d094448a
#
_cell.length_a   1.000
_cell.length_b   1.000
_cell.length_c   1.000
_cell.angle_alpha   90.00
_cell.angle_beta   90.00
_cell.angle_gamma   90.00
#
_symmetry.space_group_name_H-M   'P 1'
#
loop_
_entity.id
_entity.type
_entity.pdbx_description
1 polymer ?
#
loop_
_entity_poly.entity_id
_entity_poly.type
_entity_poly.pdbx_seq_one_letter_code
_entity_poly.pdbx_strand_id
1 'polypeptide(L)'
;MSAEVKIRRHIDAWEGFSTEPGRQHVTFEGEERLLPELNIIGWLRFTRAFDHGLEPDQHAKEFELHYIVNGEVNWWVKKDSYVLRAGTALVIKPGERHGSETGALEPCEHYWLRIAFPRNKALPGLDKEQTKALRIAFENLERRDFSASDEIEKAFSQLIEEHRSRQAHSAVRARASLHQLLVSYLREIATAGKGNQSVGTSDALLGCIETIRANLGNPPSVETLSKQAGLSTTAFRKRFRKEVGYSPLDYLNRQRVFEAQRLLNKDDSHIKEISHRLGFASRQYFTTVFKRVTGVSPGTYQRSIRI
;
A
#
# COMPACT_ATOMS: atom_id res chain seq x y z
N MET A 1 2.74 16.35 21.56
CA MET A 1 2.05 15.21 20.90
C MET A 1 1.67 15.67 19.52
N SER A 2 2.25 15.05 18.49
CA SER A 2 2.06 15.46 17.10
C SER A 2 0.64 15.19 16.61
N ALA A 3 0.21 15.87 15.55
CA ALA A 3 -1.08 15.65 14.90
C ALA A 3 -1.30 14.19 14.48
N GLU A 4 -0.22 13.48 14.11
CA GLU A 4 -0.23 12.04 13.80
C GLU A 4 -0.77 11.16 14.94
N VAL A 5 -0.38 11.45 16.18
CA VAL A 5 -0.84 10.68 17.36
C VAL A 5 -2.33 10.93 17.62
N LYS A 6 -2.85 12.12 17.28
CA LYS A 6 -4.28 12.44 17.41
C LYS A 6 -5.13 11.73 16.36
N ILE A 7 -4.68 11.66 15.10
CA ILE A 7 -5.41 10.98 14.02
C ILE A 7 -5.47 9.47 14.30
N ARG A 8 -4.35 8.83 14.67
CA ARG A 8 -4.31 7.40 15.01
C ARG A 8 -5.24 7.04 16.18
N ARG A 9 -5.27 7.84 17.26
CA ARG A 9 -6.18 7.62 18.40
C ARG A 9 -7.65 7.80 18.02
N HIS A 10 -7.93 8.61 17.03
CA HIS A 10 -9.31 8.84 16.57
C HIS A 10 -9.84 7.64 15.78
N ILE A 11 -9.00 7.02 14.95
CA ILE A 11 -9.35 5.83 14.17
C ILE A 11 -9.55 4.61 15.09
N ASP A 12 -8.69 4.41 16.07
CA ASP A 12 -8.79 3.29 17.04
C ASP A 12 -10.06 3.35 17.92
N ALA A 13 -10.71 4.53 18.01
CA ALA A 13 -11.93 4.76 18.77
C ALA A 13 -13.24 4.68 17.95
N TRP A 14 -13.17 4.34 16.67
CA TRP A 14 -14.37 4.29 15.82
C TRP A 14 -15.23 3.07 16.11
N GLU A 15 -16.49 3.29 16.44
CA GLU A 15 -17.50 2.23 16.50
C GLU A 15 -17.91 1.84 15.07
N GLY A 16 -18.13 0.54 14.83
CA GLY A 16 -18.56 0.02 13.53
C GLY A 16 -17.47 -0.61 12.66
N PHE A 17 -16.26 -0.79 13.20
CA PHE A 17 -15.24 -1.60 12.53
C PHE A 17 -15.60 -3.08 12.54
N SER A 18 -15.41 -3.76 11.41
CA SER A 18 -15.26 -5.21 11.42
C SER A 18 -13.94 -5.54 12.13
N THR A 19 -14.02 -6.06 13.33
CA THR A 19 -12.88 -6.44 14.18
C THR A 19 -12.67 -7.94 14.17
N GLU A 20 -12.20 -8.48 13.06
CA GLU A 20 -11.51 -9.77 13.13
C GLU A 20 -10.12 -9.55 13.76
N PRO A 21 -9.62 -10.48 14.59
CA PRO A 21 -8.28 -10.35 15.17
C PRO A 21 -7.21 -10.05 14.11
N GLY A 22 -6.61 -8.88 14.17
CA GLY A 22 -5.57 -8.43 13.24
C GLY A 22 -6.08 -7.76 11.96
N ARG A 23 -7.40 -7.55 11.81
CA ARG A 23 -8.01 -6.81 10.70
C ARG A 23 -8.93 -5.73 11.22
N GLN A 24 -8.73 -4.52 10.77
CA GLN A 24 -9.64 -3.40 10.98
C GLN A 24 -9.92 -2.78 9.60
N HIS A 25 -11.16 -2.53 9.27
CA HIS A 25 -11.49 -1.85 8.02
C HIS A 25 -12.83 -1.12 8.13
N VAL A 26 -12.93 -0.07 7.36
CA VAL A 26 -14.19 0.62 7.08
C VAL A 26 -14.28 0.84 5.58
N THR A 27 -15.46 0.60 5.02
CA THR A 27 -15.72 0.76 3.59
C THR A 27 -17.11 1.37 3.44
N PHE A 28 -17.24 2.34 2.55
CA PHE A 28 -18.51 2.94 2.17
C PHE A 28 -18.75 2.71 0.68
N GLU A 29 -19.77 1.92 0.37
CA GLU A 29 -20.19 1.59 -1.00
C GLU A 29 -21.73 1.58 -1.08
N GLY A 30 -22.29 1.52 -2.30
CA GLY A 30 -23.75 1.48 -2.49
C GLY A 30 -24.44 2.69 -1.86
N GLU A 31 -25.42 2.44 -1.00
CA GLU A 31 -26.19 3.47 -0.28
C GLU A 31 -25.46 4.08 0.90
N GLU A 32 -24.39 3.43 1.37
CA GLU A 32 -23.58 3.94 2.48
C GLU A 32 -22.68 5.11 2.05
N ARG A 33 -22.53 5.37 0.75
CA ARG A 33 -21.74 6.49 0.24
C ARG A 33 -22.44 7.82 0.55
N LEU A 34 -21.66 8.76 1.05
CA LEU A 34 -22.09 10.14 1.22
C LEU A 34 -22.03 10.91 -0.13
N LEU A 35 -21.06 10.56 -0.97
CA LEU A 35 -20.82 11.19 -2.27
C LEU A 35 -21.17 10.22 -3.40
N PRO A 36 -22.21 10.51 -4.22
CA PRO A 36 -22.61 9.63 -5.31
C PRO A 36 -21.58 9.55 -6.45
N GLU A 37 -20.64 10.48 -6.53
CA GLU A 37 -19.53 10.49 -7.47
C GLU A 37 -18.42 9.49 -7.16
N LEU A 38 -18.34 9.00 -5.93
CA LEU A 38 -17.47 7.89 -5.54
C LEU A 38 -18.21 6.56 -5.70
N ASN A 39 -17.55 5.53 -6.17
CA ASN A 39 -18.11 4.18 -6.19
C ASN A 39 -17.81 3.42 -4.91
N ILE A 40 -16.65 3.64 -4.35
CA ILE A 40 -16.24 3.13 -3.07
C ILE A 40 -15.20 4.05 -2.45
N ILE A 41 -15.16 4.13 -1.15
CA ILE A 41 -14.06 4.67 -0.38
C ILE A 41 -13.85 3.82 0.86
N GLY A 42 -12.59 3.55 1.21
CA GLY A 42 -12.28 2.73 2.36
C GLY A 42 -10.93 3.03 3.00
N TRP A 43 -10.80 2.50 4.19
CA TRP A 43 -9.58 2.41 4.96
C TRP A 43 -9.46 1.01 5.54
N LEU A 44 -8.26 0.48 5.55
CA LEU A 44 -7.98 -0.78 6.20
C LEU A 44 -6.64 -0.77 6.91
N ARG A 45 -6.54 -1.62 7.95
CA ARG A 45 -5.33 -1.89 8.69
C ARG A 45 -5.22 -3.37 8.98
N PHE A 46 -4.18 -3.99 8.47
CA PHE A 46 -3.82 -5.36 8.77
C PHE A 46 -2.56 -5.40 9.62
N THR A 47 -2.60 -6.14 10.73
CA THR A 47 -1.43 -6.38 11.58
C THR A 47 -0.78 -7.74 11.30
N ARG A 48 -1.43 -8.58 10.49
CA ARG A 48 -0.94 -9.86 9.98
C ARG A 48 -1.38 -10.04 8.53
N ALA A 49 -0.73 -10.91 7.77
CA ALA A 49 -1.20 -11.25 6.44
C ALA A 49 -2.53 -12.03 6.52
N PHE A 50 -3.44 -11.70 5.63
CA PHE A 50 -4.70 -12.41 5.44
C PHE A 50 -4.67 -13.16 4.13
N ASP A 51 -4.95 -14.44 4.21
CA ASP A 51 -4.90 -15.41 3.11
C ASP A 51 -6.21 -15.48 2.30
N HIS A 52 -6.99 -14.42 2.33
CA HIS A 52 -8.10 -14.31 1.40
C HIS A 52 -7.53 -13.72 0.12
N GLY A 53 -7.29 -14.64 -0.85
CA GLY A 53 -6.81 -14.29 -2.17
C GLY A 53 -7.53 -13.05 -2.66
N LEU A 54 -6.78 -11.97 -2.80
CA LEU A 54 -7.25 -10.86 -3.61
C LEU A 54 -7.25 -11.41 -5.04
N GLU A 55 -8.40 -11.90 -5.48
CA GLU A 55 -8.59 -12.17 -6.90
C GLU A 55 -8.19 -10.92 -7.67
N PRO A 56 -7.48 -11.10 -8.78
CA PRO A 56 -7.14 -9.98 -9.63
C PRO A 56 -8.38 -9.18 -10.00
N ASP A 57 -8.36 -7.89 -9.71
CA ASP A 57 -9.50 -6.99 -9.94
C ASP A 57 -9.31 -6.16 -11.22
N GLN A 58 -10.43 -5.66 -11.75
CA GLN A 58 -10.45 -4.83 -12.95
C GLN A 58 -11.72 -3.98 -13.00
N HIS A 59 -11.57 -2.67 -12.97
CA HIS A 59 -12.69 -1.72 -13.02
C HIS A 59 -12.76 -1.03 -14.38
N ALA A 60 -13.78 -1.33 -15.17
CA ALA A 60 -13.86 -0.90 -16.58
C ALA A 60 -13.92 0.62 -16.77
N LYS A 61 -14.46 1.39 -15.82
CA LYS A 61 -14.73 2.84 -15.95
C LYS A 61 -14.18 3.69 -14.83
N GLU A 62 -13.51 3.10 -13.86
CA GLU A 62 -13.10 3.75 -12.62
C GLU A 62 -11.59 3.87 -12.53
N PHE A 63 -11.13 5.01 -12.06
CA PHE A 63 -9.80 5.16 -11.49
C PHE A 63 -9.84 4.66 -10.06
N GLU A 64 -8.79 3.98 -9.63
CA GLU A 64 -8.59 3.62 -8.26
C GLU A 64 -7.35 4.32 -7.71
N LEU A 65 -7.51 5.00 -6.58
CA LEU A 65 -6.46 5.77 -5.92
C LEU A 65 -6.15 5.14 -4.58
N HIS A 66 -4.87 4.88 -4.33
CA HIS A 66 -4.38 4.28 -3.10
C HIS A 66 -3.35 5.17 -2.41
N TYR A 67 -3.34 5.16 -1.08
CA TYR A 67 -2.31 5.78 -0.26
C TYR A 67 -1.93 4.83 0.88
N ILE A 68 -0.66 4.51 1.01
CA ILE A 68 -0.14 3.64 2.05
C ILE A 68 0.27 4.47 3.26
N VAL A 69 -0.44 4.29 4.38
CA VAL A 69 -0.15 4.96 5.66
C VAL A 69 1.01 4.29 6.38
N ASN A 70 1.01 2.94 6.37
CA ASN A 70 2.02 2.14 7.08
C ASN A 70 2.20 0.78 6.41
N GLY A 71 3.39 0.22 6.56
CA GLY A 71 3.73 -1.09 5.99
C GLY A 71 4.30 -1.00 4.58
N GLU A 72 4.33 -2.15 3.93
CA GLU A 72 4.77 -2.32 2.54
C GLU A 72 3.83 -3.32 1.87
N VAL A 73 3.35 -3.00 0.68
CA VAL A 73 2.55 -3.89 -0.15
C VAL A 73 3.18 -4.05 -1.52
N ASN A 74 3.14 -5.28 -2.04
CA ASN A 74 3.67 -5.61 -3.36
C ASN A 74 2.50 -5.87 -4.29
N TRP A 75 2.28 -4.92 -5.20
CA TRP A 75 1.18 -4.97 -6.16
C TRP A 75 1.70 -5.03 -7.58
N TRP A 76 0.91 -5.62 -8.44
CA TRP A 76 1.11 -5.54 -9.88
C TRP A 76 -0.07 -4.84 -10.55
N VAL A 77 0.22 -4.10 -11.61
CA VAL A 77 -0.77 -3.49 -12.50
C VAL A 77 -0.37 -3.85 -13.92
N LYS A 78 -1.21 -4.60 -14.63
CA LYS A 78 -0.88 -5.21 -15.93
C LYS A 78 0.31 -6.15 -15.84
N LYS A 79 1.48 -5.73 -16.36
CA LYS A 79 2.74 -6.49 -16.33
C LYS A 79 3.79 -5.89 -15.38
N ASP A 80 3.51 -4.74 -14.82
CA ASP A 80 4.45 -3.97 -14.02
C ASP A 80 4.20 -4.20 -12.53
N SER A 81 5.27 -4.40 -11.75
CA SER A 81 5.23 -4.63 -10.31
C SER A 81 5.59 -3.35 -9.55
N TYR A 82 4.87 -3.08 -8.48
CA TYR A 82 5.01 -1.90 -7.64
C TYR A 82 5.20 -2.30 -6.18
N VAL A 83 6.21 -1.72 -5.55
CA VAL A 83 6.43 -1.82 -4.12
C VAL A 83 6.02 -0.53 -3.47
N LEU A 84 4.86 -0.55 -2.87
CA LEU A 84 4.26 0.61 -2.22
C LEU A 84 4.61 0.59 -0.74
N ARG A 85 5.16 1.69 -0.24
CA ARG A 85 5.56 1.87 1.15
C ARG A 85 4.77 2.98 1.82
N ALA A 86 4.93 3.10 3.14
CA ALA A 86 4.39 4.23 3.88
C ALA A 86 4.74 5.56 3.18
N GLY A 87 3.72 6.41 2.97
CA GLY A 87 3.85 7.67 2.24
C GLY A 87 3.85 7.51 0.71
N THR A 88 3.54 6.34 0.16
CA THR A 88 3.42 6.13 -1.29
C THR A 88 1.96 6.14 -1.71
N ALA A 89 1.67 6.82 -2.82
CA ALA A 89 0.39 6.79 -3.51
C ALA A 89 0.51 6.01 -4.83
N LEU A 90 -0.61 5.42 -5.27
CA LEU A 90 -0.73 4.70 -6.55
C LEU A 90 -2.03 5.09 -7.24
N VAL A 91 -1.97 5.19 -8.57
CA VAL A 91 -3.12 5.37 -9.45
C VAL A 91 -3.28 4.16 -10.37
N ILE A 92 -4.44 3.53 -10.33
CA ILE A 92 -4.84 2.48 -11.28
C ILE A 92 -5.88 3.08 -12.23
N LYS A 93 -5.65 2.92 -13.54
CA LYS A 93 -6.54 3.49 -14.57
C LYS A 93 -7.68 2.54 -14.92
N PRO A 94 -8.78 3.05 -15.48
CA PRO A 94 -9.88 2.23 -15.95
C PRO A 94 -9.43 1.10 -16.88
N GLY A 95 -9.96 -0.09 -16.66
CA GLY A 95 -9.68 -1.28 -17.45
C GLY A 95 -8.33 -1.95 -17.19
N GLU A 96 -7.55 -1.47 -16.24
CA GLU A 96 -6.27 -2.10 -15.88
C GLU A 96 -6.48 -3.21 -14.85
N ARG A 97 -6.10 -4.44 -15.21
CA ARG A 97 -6.08 -5.57 -14.30
C ARG A 97 -4.94 -5.40 -13.29
N HIS A 98 -5.23 -5.62 -12.03
CA HIS A 98 -4.28 -5.41 -10.94
C HIS A 98 -4.53 -6.38 -9.78
N GLY A 99 -3.60 -6.47 -8.85
CA GLY A 99 -3.70 -7.33 -7.68
C GLY A 99 -2.44 -7.36 -6.84
N SER A 100 -2.47 -8.17 -5.77
CA SER A 100 -1.31 -8.44 -4.93
C SER A 100 -0.40 -9.46 -5.62
N GLU A 101 0.92 -9.26 -5.53
CA GLU A 101 1.95 -10.20 -6.03
C GLU A 101 1.89 -11.55 -5.29
N THR A 102 1.49 -11.55 -4.05
CA THR A 102 1.44 -12.75 -3.20
C THR A 102 0.08 -13.42 -3.18
N GLY A 103 -0.96 -12.77 -3.72
CA GLY A 103 -2.35 -13.20 -3.56
C GLY A 103 -2.89 -13.03 -2.14
N ALA A 104 -2.10 -12.46 -1.22
CA ALA A 104 -2.46 -12.20 0.16
C ALA A 104 -2.44 -10.69 0.45
N LEU A 105 -3.22 -10.28 1.45
CA LEU A 105 -3.13 -8.93 2.01
C LEU A 105 -1.98 -8.89 3.03
N GLU A 106 -0.95 -8.13 2.71
CA GLU A 106 0.21 -7.93 3.58
C GLU A 106 -0.11 -7.01 4.76
N PRO A 107 0.61 -7.13 5.90
CA PRO A 107 0.42 -6.21 7.01
C PRO A 107 0.66 -4.76 6.57
N CYS A 108 -0.39 -3.99 6.51
CA CYS A 108 -0.35 -2.60 6.08
C CYS A 108 -1.51 -1.80 6.66
N GLU A 109 -1.41 -0.50 6.51
CA GLU A 109 -2.51 0.43 6.72
C GLU A 109 -2.61 1.29 5.48
N HIS A 110 -3.77 1.31 4.82
CA HIS A 110 -3.94 2.10 3.62
C HIS A 110 -5.36 2.62 3.41
N TYR A 111 -5.45 3.72 2.67
CA TYR A 111 -6.68 4.28 2.13
C TYR A 111 -6.81 3.93 0.66
N TRP A 112 -8.05 3.76 0.20
CA TRP A 112 -8.35 3.67 -1.22
C TRP A 112 -9.71 4.27 -1.55
N LEU A 113 -9.87 4.68 -2.79
CA LEU A 113 -11.16 5.05 -3.35
C LEU A 113 -11.23 4.71 -4.84
N ARG A 114 -12.46 4.54 -5.34
CA ARG A 114 -12.73 4.42 -6.77
C ARG A 114 -13.66 5.54 -7.23
N ILE A 115 -13.28 6.18 -8.33
CA ILE A 115 -14.01 7.29 -8.91
C ILE A 115 -14.10 7.14 -10.43
N ALA A 116 -15.31 7.40 -10.98
CA ALA A 116 -15.54 7.48 -12.41
C ALA A 116 -15.70 8.94 -12.85
N PHE A 117 -14.86 9.41 -13.78
CA PHE A 117 -15.05 10.74 -14.36
C PHE A 117 -16.09 10.68 -15.48
N PRO A 118 -17.22 11.39 -15.36
CA PRO A 118 -18.25 11.40 -16.39
C PRO A 118 -17.76 12.11 -17.66
N ARG A 119 -18.16 11.61 -18.85
CA ARG A 119 -17.78 12.23 -20.13
C ARG A 119 -18.71 13.35 -20.55
N ASN A 120 -20.00 13.23 -20.25
CA ASN A 120 -21.05 14.12 -20.78
C ASN A 120 -21.68 15.04 -19.73
N LYS A 121 -21.27 14.92 -18.46
CA LYS A 121 -21.74 15.76 -17.35
C LYS A 121 -20.57 16.18 -16.47
N ALA A 122 -20.79 17.18 -15.65
CA ALA A 122 -19.82 17.61 -14.65
C ALA A 122 -19.84 16.72 -13.42
N LEU A 123 -18.69 16.61 -12.74
CA LEU A 123 -18.65 16.16 -11.35
C LEU A 123 -19.33 17.19 -10.46
N PRO A 124 -20.07 16.78 -9.42
CA PRO A 124 -20.68 17.72 -8.49
C PRO A 124 -19.64 18.70 -7.91
N GLY A 125 -19.96 19.99 -7.99
CA GLY A 125 -19.07 21.07 -7.52
C GLY A 125 -18.01 21.55 -8.53
N LEU A 126 -17.98 20.97 -9.73
CA LEU A 126 -17.13 21.42 -10.85
C LEU A 126 -17.99 21.71 -12.06
N ASP A 127 -17.46 22.45 -13.01
CA ASP A 127 -18.06 22.59 -14.34
C ASP A 127 -17.59 21.45 -15.30
N LYS A 128 -18.13 21.43 -16.53
CA LYS A 128 -17.80 20.39 -17.52
C LYS A 128 -16.34 20.45 -17.98
N GLU A 129 -15.79 21.65 -18.14
CA GLU A 129 -14.40 21.82 -18.59
C GLU A 129 -13.42 21.43 -17.51
N GLN A 130 -13.67 21.77 -16.25
CA GLN A 130 -12.87 21.34 -15.10
C GLN A 130 -12.90 19.81 -14.95
N THR A 131 -14.09 19.21 -15.06
CA THR A 131 -14.24 17.73 -15.00
C THR A 131 -13.48 17.06 -16.13
N LYS A 132 -13.57 17.57 -17.35
CA LYS A 132 -12.84 17.07 -18.53
C LYS A 132 -11.33 17.21 -18.35
N ALA A 133 -10.89 18.36 -17.86
CA ALA A 133 -9.45 18.61 -17.60
C ALA A 133 -8.89 17.61 -16.59
N LEU A 134 -9.57 17.39 -15.45
CA LEU A 134 -9.16 16.37 -14.47
C LEU A 134 -9.10 14.97 -15.09
N ARG A 135 -10.16 14.57 -15.80
CA ARG A 135 -10.22 13.25 -16.46
C ARG A 135 -9.04 13.05 -17.42
N ILE A 136 -8.80 14.01 -18.31
CA ILE A 136 -7.68 13.94 -19.28
C ILE A 136 -6.34 13.88 -18.55
N ALA A 137 -6.16 14.66 -17.49
CA ALA A 137 -4.93 14.63 -16.70
C ALA A 137 -4.68 13.23 -16.07
N PHE A 138 -5.70 12.61 -15.49
CA PHE A 138 -5.58 11.23 -14.95
C PHE A 138 -5.40 10.17 -16.05
N GLU A 139 -6.07 10.29 -17.20
CA GLU A 139 -5.91 9.39 -18.35
C GLU A 139 -4.48 9.41 -18.90
N ASN A 140 -3.84 10.60 -18.93
CA ASN A 140 -2.52 10.82 -19.51
C ASN A 140 -1.36 10.68 -18.51
N LEU A 141 -1.58 10.24 -17.28
CA LEU A 141 -0.49 9.98 -16.35
C LEU A 141 0.50 8.96 -16.94
N GLU A 142 1.75 9.36 -17.12
CA GLU A 142 2.84 8.48 -17.54
C GLU A 142 3.33 7.63 -16.36
N ARG A 143 3.43 8.24 -15.19
CA ARG A 143 3.78 7.61 -13.93
C ARG A 143 2.52 7.37 -13.11
N ARG A 144 2.48 6.31 -12.31
CA ARG A 144 1.32 5.98 -11.49
C ARG A 144 1.59 5.91 -10.00
N ASP A 145 2.84 5.67 -9.59
CA ASP A 145 3.28 5.63 -8.20
C ASP A 145 4.15 6.85 -7.88
N PHE A 146 4.04 7.38 -6.68
CA PHE A 146 4.84 8.52 -6.23
C PHE A 146 4.85 8.59 -4.70
N SER A 147 5.90 9.23 -4.15
CA SER A 147 5.88 9.60 -2.74
C SER A 147 4.94 10.78 -2.55
N ALA A 148 3.97 10.58 -1.70
CA ALA A 148 2.89 11.52 -1.45
C ALA A 148 3.11 12.26 -0.13
N SER A 149 2.64 13.51 -0.07
CA SER A 149 2.68 14.33 1.13
C SER A 149 1.58 13.94 2.12
N ASP A 150 1.70 14.43 3.36
CA ASP A 150 0.69 14.27 4.41
C ASP A 150 -0.67 14.92 4.04
N GLU A 151 -0.72 15.78 3.01
CA GLU A 151 -1.98 16.37 2.55
C GLU A 151 -2.91 15.34 1.93
N ILE A 152 -2.35 14.36 1.22
CA ILE A 152 -3.12 13.24 0.64
C ILE A 152 -3.71 12.38 1.77
N GLU A 153 -2.92 12.04 2.79
CA GLU A 153 -3.42 11.30 3.96
C GLU A 153 -4.54 12.06 4.68
N LYS A 154 -4.35 13.35 4.92
CA LYS A 154 -5.35 14.19 5.57
C LYS A 154 -6.66 14.26 4.77
N ALA A 155 -6.58 14.38 3.45
CA ALA A 155 -7.76 14.42 2.59
C ALA A 155 -8.53 13.08 2.61
N PHE A 156 -7.85 11.94 2.57
CA PHE A 156 -8.48 10.64 2.75
C PHE A 156 -9.12 10.49 4.14
N SER A 157 -8.38 10.83 5.19
CA SER A 157 -8.89 10.76 6.57
C SER A 157 -10.14 11.61 6.76
N GLN A 158 -10.18 12.82 6.21
CA GLN A 158 -11.37 13.68 6.25
C GLN A 158 -12.53 13.08 5.46
N LEU A 159 -12.28 12.53 4.27
CA LEU A 159 -13.32 11.84 3.49
C LEU A 159 -13.96 10.70 4.27
N ILE A 160 -13.17 9.83 4.90
CA ILE A 160 -13.66 8.74 5.73
C ILE A 160 -14.46 9.27 6.93
N GLU A 161 -13.94 10.30 7.64
CA GLU A 161 -14.62 10.87 8.80
C GLU A 161 -15.98 11.47 8.44
N GLU A 162 -16.09 12.19 7.32
CA GLU A 162 -17.36 12.76 6.89
C GLU A 162 -18.38 11.69 6.46
N HIS A 163 -17.91 10.61 5.80
CA HIS A 163 -18.77 9.46 5.46
C HIS A 163 -19.31 8.77 6.70
N ARG A 164 -18.51 8.70 7.76
CA ARG A 164 -18.87 8.06 9.03
C ARG A 164 -19.80 8.92 9.88
N SER A 165 -19.40 10.17 10.12
CA SER A 165 -20.08 11.04 11.10
C SER A 165 -21.43 11.58 10.60
N ARG A 166 -21.58 11.77 9.29
CA ARG A 166 -22.78 12.26 8.61
C ARG A 166 -23.43 13.46 9.30
N GLN A 167 -22.60 14.38 9.79
CA GLN A 167 -23.05 15.62 10.41
C GLN A 167 -23.68 16.57 9.39
N ALA A 168 -24.25 17.66 9.86
CA ALA A 168 -24.74 18.72 8.99
C ALA A 168 -23.62 19.18 8.04
N HIS A 169 -23.93 19.26 6.74
CA HIS A 169 -22.99 19.65 5.67
C HIS A 169 -21.82 18.70 5.39
N SER A 170 -21.80 17.47 5.93
CA SER A 170 -20.78 16.47 5.66
C SER A 170 -20.53 16.23 4.16
N ALA A 171 -21.59 16.20 3.34
CA ALA A 171 -21.43 16.03 1.89
C ALA A 171 -20.66 17.19 1.22
N VAL A 172 -20.79 18.42 1.73
CA VAL A 172 -20.05 19.59 1.21
C VAL A 172 -18.58 19.48 1.59
N ARG A 173 -18.26 19.17 2.85
CA ARG A 173 -16.89 19.00 3.32
C ARG A 173 -16.19 17.81 2.65
N ALA A 174 -16.86 16.66 2.56
CA ALA A 174 -16.35 15.49 1.87
C ALA A 174 -16.01 15.79 0.41
N ARG A 175 -16.88 16.52 -0.30
CA ARG A 175 -16.64 16.92 -1.69
C ARG A 175 -15.46 17.86 -1.84
N ALA A 176 -15.29 18.83 -0.94
CA ALA A 176 -14.12 19.70 -0.91
C ALA A 176 -12.84 18.89 -0.72
N SER A 177 -12.83 17.94 0.23
CA SER A 177 -11.69 17.04 0.46
C SER A 177 -11.41 16.12 -0.74
N LEU A 178 -12.45 15.64 -1.45
CA LEU A 178 -12.29 14.86 -2.67
C LEU A 178 -11.61 15.69 -3.77
N HIS A 179 -12.07 16.92 -4.02
CA HIS A 179 -11.46 17.78 -5.03
C HIS A 179 -10.02 18.13 -4.68
N GLN A 180 -9.72 18.42 -3.41
CA GLN A 180 -8.36 18.63 -2.95
C GLN A 180 -7.50 17.40 -3.20
N LEU A 181 -7.99 16.20 -2.85
CA LEU A 181 -7.30 14.93 -3.07
C LEU A 181 -6.93 14.72 -4.54
N LEU A 182 -7.90 14.88 -5.45
CA LEU A 182 -7.68 14.71 -6.89
C LEU A 182 -6.63 15.67 -7.43
N VAL A 183 -6.67 16.93 -7.02
CA VAL A 183 -5.68 17.95 -7.44
C VAL A 183 -4.31 17.65 -6.84
N SER A 184 -4.22 17.25 -5.57
CA SER A 184 -2.95 16.90 -4.92
C SER A 184 -2.29 15.71 -5.62
N TYR A 185 -3.03 14.66 -5.97
CA TYR A 185 -2.50 13.54 -6.76
C TYR A 185 -1.84 14.02 -8.06
N LEU A 186 -2.54 14.86 -8.84
CA LEU A 186 -2.01 15.35 -10.12
C LEU A 186 -0.80 16.26 -9.96
N ARG A 187 -0.80 17.13 -8.96
CA ARG A 187 0.32 18.05 -8.70
C ARG A 187 1.56 17.33 -8.19
N GLU A 188 1.38 16.42 -7.25
CA GLU A 188 2.49 15.70 -6.65
C GLU A 188 3.12 14.70 -7.61
N ILE A 189 2.32 13.97 -8.39
CA ILE A 189 2.85 13.07 -9.42
C ILE A 189 3.59 13.82 -10.53
N ALA A 190 3.14 15.02 -10.89
CA ALA A 190 3.83 15.86 -11.89
C ALA A 190 5.17 16.42 -11.36
N THR A 191 5.31 16.62 -10.07
CA THR A 191 6.57 17.09 -9.45
C THR A 191 7.53 15.95 -9.14
N ALA A 192 7.03 14.75 -8.91
CA ALA A 192 7.84 13.55 -8.66
C ALA A 192 8.82 13.21 -9.81
N GLY A 193 8.52 13.65 -11.05
CA GLY A 193 9.40 13.53 -12.21
C GLY A 193 10.47 14.64 -12.36
N LYS A 194 10.41 15.72 -11.57
CA LYS A 194 11.26 16.92 -11.75
C LYS A 194 12.32 17.13 -10.67
N GLY A 195 12.74 16.07 -9.98
CA GLY A 195 13.91 16.15 -9.10
C GLY A 195 13.68 16.70 -7.69
N ASN A 196 12.47 16.72 -7.20
CA ASN A 196 12.25 16.86 -5.77
C ASN A 196 12.43 15.47 -5.14
N GLN A 197 13.53 15.27 -4.41
CA GLN A 197 13.72 14.15 -3.51
C GLN A 197 12.67 14.27 -2.39
N SER A 198 11.45 13.85 -2.70
CA SER A 198 10.43 13.62 -1.68
C SER A 198 10.94 12.56 -0.69
N VAL A 199 10.33 12.48 0.47
CA VAL A 199 10.62 11.54 1.57
C VAL A 199 10.55 10.04 1.14
N GLY A 200 10.63 9.75 -0.15
CA GLY A 200 10.81 8.43 -0.73
C GLY A 200 12.20 7.86 -0.40
N THR A 201 12.30 6.56 -0.51
CA THR A 201 13.57 5.86 -0.36
C THR A 201 14.59 6.46 -1.32
N SER A 202 15.71 6.97 -0.80
CA SER A 202 16.77 7.56 -1.62
C SER A 202 17.34 6.55 -2.60
N ASP A 203 17.84 7.00 -3.77
CA ASP A 203 18.42 6.14 -4.80
C ASP A 203 19.49 5.18 -4.23
N ALA A 204 20.27 5.65 -3.26
CA ALA A 204 21.26 4.83 -2.58
C ALA A 204 20.62 3.67 -1.80
N LEU A 205 19.47 3.89 -1.14
CA LEU A 205 18.73 2.84 -0.44
C LEU A 205 17.91 1.98 -1.41
N LEU A 206 17.41 2.53 -2.52
CA LEU A 206 16.76 1.75 -3.57
C LEU A 206 17.71 0.70 -4.13
N GLY A 207 18.95 1.07 -4.46
CA GLY A 207 19.98 0.12 -4.89
C GLY A 207 20.27 -0.97 -3.84
N CYS A 208 20.27 -0.64 -2.55
CA CYS A 208 20.42 -1.61 -1.47
C CYS A 208 19.21 -2.57 -1.39
N ILE A 209 18.00 -2.06 -1.55
CA ILE A 209 16.77 -2.85 -1.56
C ILE A 209 16.77 -3.85 -2.72
N GLU A 210 17.13 -3.41 -3.93
CA GLU A 210 17.27 -4.28 -5.10
C GLU A 210 18.33 -5.36 -4.86
N THR A 211 19.46 -4.99 -4.27
CA THR A 211 20.52 -5.94 -3.92
C THR A 211 20.04 -6.99 -2.90
N ILE A 212 19.28 -6.60 -1.87
CA ILE A 212 18.67 -7.53 -0.91
C ILE A 212 17.70 -8.49 -1.63
N ARG A 213 16.82 -7.96 -2.49
CA ARG A 213 15.82 -8.76 -3.21
C ARG A 213 16.42 -9.77 -4.17
N ALA A 214 17.46 -9.35 -4.88
CA ALA A 214 18.17 -10.24 -5.81
C ALA A 214 18.94 -11.37 -5.10
N ASN A 215 19.20 -11.24 -3.80
CA ASN A 215 20.08 -12.16 -3.05
C ASN A 215 19.42 -12.69 -1.75
N LEU A 216 18.15 -13.03 -1.76
CA LEU A 216 17.43 -13.45 -0.56
C LEU A 216 18.07 -14.65 0.16
N GLY A 217 18.60 -15.62 -0.59
CA GLY A 217 19.26 -16.80 -0.02
C GLY A 217 20.59 -16.50 0.65
N ASN A 218 21.34 -15.54 0.12
CA ASN A 218 22.68 -15.14 0.60
C ASN A 218 22.85 -13.62 0.48
N PRO A 219 22.15 -12.83 1.32
CA PRO A 219 22.18 -11.38 1.24
C PRO A 219 23.52 -10.81 1.65
N PRO A 220 23.96 -9.67 1.09
CA PRO A 220 25.11 -8.94 1.58
C PRO A 220 24.94 -8.52 3.04
N SER A 221 26.08 -8.41 3.73
CA SER A 221 26.07 -7.93 5.12
C SER A 221 25.58 -6.48 5.22
N VAL A 222 25.13 -6.07 6.39
CA VAL A 222 24.71 -4.68 6.64
C VAL A 222 25.88 -3.71 6.40
N GLU A 223 27.11 -4.13 6.67
CA GLU A 223 28.32 -3.38 6.40
C GLU A 223 28.52 -3.16 4.90
N THR A 224 28.30 -4.19 4.08
CA THR A 224 28.38 -4.09 2.61
C THR A 224 27.32 -3.15 2.07
N LEU A 225 26.06 -3.29 2.53
CA LEU A 225 24.96 -2.43 2.14
C LEU A 225 25.17 -0.97 2.56
N SER A 226 25.73 -0.75 3.76
CA SER A 226 26.03 0.61 4.22
C SER A 226 27.11 1.30 3.37
N LYS A 227 28.14 0.56 2.97
CA LYS A 227 29.17 1.06 2.02
C LYS A 227 28.58 1.38 0.66
N GLN A 228 27.71 0.50 0.12
CA GLN A 228 26.97 0.74 -1.13
C GLN A 228 26.14 2.03 -1.07
N ALA A 229 25.53 2.32 0.08
CA ALA A 229 24.74 3.55 0.31
C ALA A 229 25.60 4.79 0.64
N GLY A 230 26.92 4.67 0.74
CA GLY A 230 27.81 5.77 1.15
C GLY A 230 27.60 6.22 2.61
N LEU A 231 27.17 5.31 3.49
CA LEU A 231 26.82 5.61 4.87
C LEU A 231 27.63 4.76 5.88
N SER A 232 27.79 5.29 7.11
CA SER A 232 28.18 4.41 8.21
C SER A 232 27.07 3.42 8.54
N THR A 233 27.42 2.25 9.11
CA THR A 233 26.45 1.20 9.46
C THR A 233 25.33 1.72 10.36
N THR A 234 25.66 2.58 11.33
CA THR A 234 24.67 3.18 12.23
C THR A 234 23.74 4.14 11.48
N ALA A 235 24.29 5.01 10.63
CA ALA A 235 23.51 5.95 9.80
C ALA A 235 22.61 5.19 8.81
N PHE A 236 23.14 4.12 8.18
CA PHE A 236 22.41 3.24 7.28
C PHE A 236 21.18 2.62 7.97
N ARG A 237 21.37 1.97 9.13
CA ARG A 237 20.26 1.34 9.88
C ARG A 237 19.19 2.35 10.26
N LYS A 238 19.60 3.54 10.75
CA LYS A 238 18.65 4.61 11.12
C LYS A 238 17.88 5.13 9.90
N ARG A 239 18.61 5.40 8.81
CA ARG A 239 18.03 5.92 7.58
C ARG A 239 17.14 4.89 6.89
N PHE A 240 17.60 3.63 6.79
CA PHE A 240 16.84 2.53 6.22
C PHE A 240 15.51 2.35 6.98
N ARG A 241 15.55 2.33 8.32
CA ARG A 241 14.31 2.25 9.13
C ARG A 241 13.40 3.46 8.94
N LYS A 242 13.95 4.66 8.78
CA LYS A 242 13.18 5.88 8.55
C LYS A 242 12.49 5.88 7.18
N GLU A 243 13.21 5.49 6.12
CA GLU A 243 12.73 5.58 4.73
C GLU A 243 12.00 4.31 4.27
N VAL A 244 12.34 3.13 4.81
CA VAL A 244 11.75 1.83 4.43
C VAL A 244 10.71 1.34 5.45
N GLY A 245 10.69 1.92 6.66
CA GLY A 245 9.78 1.53 7.74
C GLY A 245 10.24 0.34 8.59
N TYR A 246 11.23 -0.42 8.13
CA TYR A 246 11.76 -1.63 8.78
C TYR A 246 13.27 -1.55 9.02
N SER A 247 13.79 -2.35 9.96
CA SER A 247 15.23 -2.60 9.98
C SER A 247 15.65 -3.42 8.75
N PRO A 248 16.92 -3.33 8.28
CA PRO A 248 17.39 -4.13 7.14
C PRO A 248 17.14 -5.63 7.30
N LEU A 249 17.31 -6.17 8.51
CA LEU A 249 17.05 -7.59 8.81
C LEU A 249 15.55 -7.92 8.79
N ASP A 250 14.70 -7.05 9.34
CA ASP A 250 13.25 -7.28 9.29
C ASP A 250 12.74 -7.17 7.85
N TYR A 251 13.27 -6.24 7.06
CA TYR A 251 12.99 -6.12 5.64
C TYR A 251 13.37 -7.40 4.88
N LEU A 252 14.61 -7.87 5.03
CA LEU A 252 15.07 -9.13 4.43
C LEU A 252 14.16 -10.30 4.81
N ASN A 253 13.85 -10.43 6.10
CA ASN A 253 13.00 -11.51 6.59
C ASN A 253 11.59 -11.48 6.00
N ARG A 254 11.01 -10.28 5.79
CA ARG A 254 9.72 -10.11 5.11
C ARG A 254 9.81 -10.54 3.65
N GLN A 255 10.83 -10.08 2.91
CA GLN A 255 11.03 -10.47 1.51
C GLN A 255 11.21 -12.00 1.36
N ARG A 256 11.94 -12.64 2.28
CA ARG A 256 12.08 -14.09 2.33
C ARG A 256 10.73 -14.80 2.57
N VAL A 257 9.89 -14.26 3.44
CA VAL A 257 8.56 -14.81 3.70
C VAL A 257 7.66 -14.67 2.48
N PHE A 258 7.67 -13.52 1.79
CA PHE A 258 6.90 -13.32 0.56
C PHE A 258 7.33 -14.29 -0.54
N GLU A 259 8.64 -14.48 -0.71
CA GLU A 259 9.14 -15.47 -1.67
C GLU A 259 8.79 -16.91 -1.23
N ALA A 260 8.78 -17.19 0.08
CA ALA A 260 8.31 -18.48 0.59
C ALA A 260 6.83 -18.73 0.28
N GLN A 261 5.96 -17.73 0.44
CA GLN A 261 4.55 -17.82 0.07
C GLN A 261 4.40 -18.12 -1.44
N ARG A 262 5.14 -17.39 -2.29
CA ARG A 262 5.14 -17.62 -3.74
C ARG A 262 5.58 -19.03 -4.11
N LEU A 263 6.60 -19.57 -3.44
CA LEU A 263 7.08 -20.94 -3.66
C LEU A 263 6.07 -21.99 -3.18
N LEU A 264 5.45 -21.78 -2.00
CA LEU A 264 4.41 -22.65 -1.46
C LEU A 264 3.15 -22.69 -2.36
N ASN A 265 2.85 -21.60 -3.06
CA ASN A 265 1.72 -21.51 -4.00
C ASN A 265 2.00 -22.21 -5.35
N LYS A 266 3.27 -22.32 -5.77
CA LYS A 266 3.63 -22.81 -7.11
C LYS A 266 4.05 -24.27 -7.13
N ASP A 267 4.64 -24.76 -6.06
CA ASP A 267 5.32 -26.04 -6.03
C ASP A 267 4.91 -26.92 -4.84
N ASP A 268 4.98 -28.25 -5.04
CA ASP A 268 4.95 -29.25 -3.96
C ASP A 268 6.23 -29.27 -3.11
N SER A 269 7.00 -28.18 -3.14
CA SER A 269 8.28 -28.07 -2.43
C SER A 269 8.10 -28.24 -0.91
N HIS A 270 8.99 -29.00 -0.30
CA HIS A 270 8.96 -29.18 1.13
C HIS A 270 9.37 -27.91 1.88
N ILE A 271 8.66 -27.56 2.94
CA ILE A 271 8.93 -26.39 3.81
C ILE A 271 10.40 -26.32 4.23
N LYS A 272 11.06 -27.47 4.44
CA LYS A 272 12.49 -27.56 4.79
C LYS A 272 13.36 -27.02 3.64
N GLU A 273 13.08 -27.39 2.42
CA GLU A 273 13.84 -26.96 1.22
C GLU A 273 13.67 -25.47 0.98
N ILE A 274 12.43 -24.95 1.08
CA ILE A 274 12.15 -23.52 0.97
C ILE A 274 12.92 -22.74 2.01
N SER A 275 12.92 -23.18 3.27
CA SER A 275 13.63 -22.48 4.35
C SER A 275 15.14 -22.42 4.08
N HIS A 276 15.75 -23.51 3.60
CA HIS A 276 17.16 -23.56 3.25
C HIS A 276 17.49 -22.70 2.03
N ARG A 277 16.71 -22.81 0.96
CA ARG A 277 16.85 -22.01 -0.27
C ARG A 277 16.82 -20.51 -0.01
N LEU A 278 15.97 -20.08 0.93
CA LEU A 278 15.82 -18.68 1.32
C LEU A 278 16.83 -18.23 2.38
N GLY A 279 17.80 -19.07 2.76
CA GLY A 279 18.91 -18.71 3.64
C GLY A 279 18.51 -18.48 5.10
N PHE A 280 17.47 -19.15 5.58
CA PHE A 280 17.18 -19.17 7.02
C PHE A 280 18.15 -20.11 7.76
N ALA A 281 18.65 -19.66 8.91
CA ALA A 281 19.60 -20.42 9.72
C ALA A 281 19.05 -21.77 10.22
N SER A 282 17.72 -21.88 10.37
CA SER A 282 17.04 -23.12 10.73
C SER A 282 15.56 -23.09 10.31
N ARG A 283 14.96 -24.28 10.16
CA ARG A 283 13.52 -24.42 9.93
C ARG A 283 12.69 -23.81 11.08
N GLN A 284 13.16 -23.91 12.32
CA GLN A 284 12.48 -23.35 13.48
C GLN A 284 12.45 -21.80 13.39
N TYR A 285 13.60 -21.19 13.07
CA TYR A 285 13.68 -19.74 12.87
C TYR A 285 12.80 -19.29 11.71
N PHE A 286 12.83 -20.01 10.58
CA PHE A 286 11.91 -19.77 9.46
C PHE A 286 10.45 -19.80 9.92
N THR A 287 10.02 -20.84 10.64
CA THR A 287 8.63 -20.99 11.12
C THR A 287 8.24 -19.82 12.03
N THR A 288 9.13 -19.38 12.92
CA THR A 288 8.91 -18.25 13.83
C THR A 288 8.73 -16.95 13.03
N VAL A 289 9.64 -16.68 12.07
CA VAL A 289 9.58 -15.48 11.24
C VAL A 289 8.35 -15.50 10.35
N PHE A 290 8.07 -16.63 9.69
CA PHE A 290 6.90 -16.78 8.82
C PHE A 290 5.61 -16.52 9.60
N LYS A 291 5.45 -17.15 10.79
CA LYS A 291 4.28 -16.91 11.64
C LYS A 291 4.18 -15.47 12.13
N ARG A 292 5.32 -14.83 12.45
CA ARG A 292 5.33 -13.40 12.84
C ARG A 292 4.87 -12.48 11.70
N VAL A 293 5.25 -12.79 10.46
CA VAL A 293 4.91 -11.97 9.29
C VAL A 293 3.49 -12.27 8.78
N THR A 294 3.10 -13.55 8.70
CA THR A 294 1.83 -13.98 8.09
C THR A 294 0.72 -14.27 9.10
N GLY A 295 1.03 -14.37 10.38
CA GLY A 295 0.07 -14.77 11.44
C GLY A 295 -0.14 -16.27 11.58
N VAL A 296 0.23 -17.09 10.59
CA VAL A 296 0.05 -18.55 10.59
C VAL A 296 1.38 -19.28 10.34
N SER A 297 1.45 -20.58 10.67
CA SER A 297 2.65 -21.35 10.36
C SER A 297 2.77 -21.68 8.86
N PRO A 298 3.98 -21.93 8.31
CA PRO A 298 4.14 -22.33 6.90
C PRO A 298 3.31 -23.55 6.53
N GLY A 299 3.19 -24.55 7.44
CA GLY A 299 2.39 -25.74 7.20
C GLY A 299 0.88 -25.48 7.22
N THR A 300 0.41 -24.54 8.04
CA THR A 300 -0.99 -24.10 8.03
C THR A 300 -1.29 -23.34 6.75
N TYR A 301 -0.40 -22.41 6.37
CA TYR A 301 -0.49 -21.67 5.11
C TYR A 301 -0.55 -22.61 3.90
N GLN A 302 0.36 -23.61 3.82
CA GLN A 302 0.38 -24.58 2.72
C GLN A 302 -0.91 -25.39 2.60
N ARG A 303 -1.54 -25.73 3.72
CA ARG A 303 -2.84 -26.45 3.69
C ARG A 303 -3.99 -25.56 3.23
N SER A 304 -4.00 -24.29 3.60
CA SER A 304 -5.09 -23.37 3.23
C SER A 304 -5.15 -23.05 1.73
N ILE A 305 -4.01 -23.13 1.03
CA ILE A 305 -3.95 -22.86 -0.42
C ILE A 305 -4.18 -24.09 -1.31
N ARG A 306 -4.31 -25.29 -0.72
CA ARG A 306 -4.52 -26.58 -1.43
C ARG A 306 -5.99 -27.05 -1.40
N ILE A 307 -6.87 -26.23 -0.83
CA ILE A 307 -8.32 -26.44 -0.82
C ILE A 307 -8.95 -25.69 -1.99
#